data_3f1114a1baee17e3f69cc66575c705d9
#
_entry.id   3f1114a1baee17e3f69cc66575c705d9
#
_cell.length_a   1.000
_cell.length_b   1.000
_cell.length_c   1.000
_cell.angle_alpha   90.00
_cell.angle_beta   90.00
_cell.angle_gamma   90.00
#
_symmetry.space_group_name_H-M   'P 1'
#
loop_
_entity.id
_entity.type
_entity.pdbx_description
1 polymer ?
#
loop_
_entity_poly.entity_id
_entity_poly.type
_entity_poly.pdbx_seq_one_letter_code
_entity_poly.pdbx_strand_id
1 'polypeptide(L)'
;MKKIFIFLSQSLALGVCVCGTIVNVANASKVLDVSFVTYANEAKIEFLGVKADTILSNGVVSEEVAYEMAQGVANVAKSEVGVGVTGVAGPGGGTAKKPVGMVCFGFYVNGKTVTYTCRFGEIGRNQVRKSSVEFVMAKLLELLDD
;
A
#
# COMPACT_ATOMS: atom_id res chain seq x y z
N MET A 1 10.45 6.59 18.67
CA MET A 1 10.64 6.00 17.34
C MET A 1 9.25 5.62 16.83
N LYS A 2 8.87 6.14 15.66
CA LYS A 2 7.53 5.91 15.10
C LYS A 2 7.41 4.47 14.62
N LYS A 3 6.34 3.81 15.01
CA LYS A 3 6.00 2.47 14.51
C LYS A 3 5.39 2.56 13.13
N ILE A 4 5.93 1.83 12.19
CA ILE A 4 5.50 1.79 10.79
C ILE A 4 4.74 0.50 10.54
N PHE A 5 3.56 0.62 9.95
CA PHE A 5 2.75 -0.51 9.54
C PHE A 5 2.46 -0.43 8.05
N ILE A 6 2.66 -1.54 7.36
CA ILE A 6 2.54 -1.59 5.92
C ILE A 6 1.45 -2.57 5.55
N PHE A 7 0.52 -2.09 4.77
CA PHE A 7 -0.56 -2.90 4.27
C PHE A 7 -0.63 -2.88 2.75
N LEU A 8 -0.85 -4.05 2.15
CA LEU A 8 -0.75 -4.21 0.71
C LEU A 8 -1.80 -5.15 0.16
N SER A 9 -2.40 -4.72 -0.93
CA SER A 9 -3.48 -5.40 -1.60
C SER A 9 -3.05 -6.10 -2.89
N GLN A 10 -3.80 -7.12 -3.19
CA GLN A 10 -4.01 -7.80 -4.47
C GLN A 10 -2.87 -7.82 -5.51
N SER A 11 -2.67 -8.38 -6.44
CA SER A 11 -1.82 -8.56 -7.62
C SER A 11 -0.30 -8.37 -7.45
N LEU A 12 0.17 -7.73 -6.38
CA LEU A 12 1.56 -7.27 -6.34
C LEU A 12 2.46 -8.01 -5.35
N ALA A 13 1.94 -8.72 -4.36
CA ALA A 13 2.78 -9.21 -3.26
C ALA A 13 3.80 -8.14 -2.76
N LEU A 14 3.44 -6.86 -2.97
CA LEU A 14 4.27 -5.69 -2.66
C LEU A 14 4.54 -5.60 -1.16
N GLY A 15 3.57 -6.04 -0.34
CA GLY A 15 3.74 -6.07 1.08
C GLY A 15 4.91 -6.89 1.53
N VAL A 16 5.01 -8.02 0.95
CA VAL A 16 6.16 -8.89 1.20
C VAL A 16 7.45 -8.19 0.79
N CYS A 17 7.45 -7.47 -0.35
CA CYS A 17 8.65 -6.77 -0.81
C CYS A 17 8.99 -5.54 0.03
N VAL A 18 8.01 -4.71 0.41
CA VAL A 18 8.25 -3.53 1.26
C VAL A 18 8.68 -3.97 2.66
N CYS A 19 7.97 -4.93 3.26
CA CYS A 19 8.37 -5.49 4.55
C CYS A 19 9.74 -6.16 4.46
N GLY A 20 9.98 -6.95 3.40
CA GLY A 20 11.28 -7.56 3.14
C GLY A 20 12.41 -6.55 3.07
N THR A 21 12.17 -5.39 2.48
CA THR A 21 13.15 -4.30 2.43
C THR A 21 13.41 -3.71 3.82
N ILE A 22 12.36 -3.48 4.60
CA ILE A 22 12.50 -2.93 5.97
C ILE A 22 13.18 -3.92 6.89
N VAL A 23 12.81 -5.21 6.86
CA VAL A 23 13.40 -6.22 7.77
C VAL A 23 14.86 -6.55 7.45
N ASN A 24 15.37 -6.14 6.30
CA ASN A 24 16.81 -6.25 5.99
C ASN A 24 17.67 -5.28 6.82
N VAL A 25 17.04 -4.29 7.47
CA VAL A 25 17.76 -3.33 8.32
C VAL A 25 17.79 -3.83 9.76
N ALA A 26 18.93 -3.77 10.40
CA ALA A 26 19.07 -4.14 11.80
C ALA A 26 18.13 -3.31 12.69
N ASN A 27 17.50 -3.96 13.67
CA ASN A 27 16.48 -3.38 14.56
C ASN A 27 15.13 -3.02 13.89
N ALA A 28 14.83 -3.55 12.72
CA ALA A 28 13.54 -3.37 12.04
C ALA A 28 12.34 -3.73 12.95
N SER A 29 12.49 -4.69 13.86
CA SER A 29 11.46 -5.08 14.84
C SER A 29 11.05 -3.96 15.82
N LYS A 30 11.83 -2.90 15.92
CA LYS A 30 11.45 -1.73 16.72
C LYS A 30 10.49 -0.79 16.00
N VAL A 31 10.38 -0.91 14.68
CA VAL A 31 9.57 -0.02 13.83
C VAL A 31 8.50 -0.75 13.05
N LEU A 32 8.68 -2.01 12.70
CA LEU A 32 7.71 -2.82 11.97
C LEU A 32 7.09 -3.86 12.90
N ASP A 33 5.84 -3.65 13.29
CA ASP A 33 5.12 -4.58 14.18
C ASP A 33 4.29 -5.62 13.41
N VAL A 34 3.60 -5.19 12.36
CA VAL A 34 2.70 -6.07 11.60
C VAL A 34 2.61 -5.68 10.12
N SER A 35 2.38 -6.66 9.29
CA SER A 35 2.04 -6.47 7.89
C SER A 35 0.92 -7.43 7.50
N PHE A 36 -0.02 -6.93 6.69
CA PHE A 36 -1.10 -7.73 6.13
C PHE A 36 -0.93 -7.84 4.61
N VAL A 37 -1.20 -9.00 4.05
CA VAL A 37 -1.32 -9.21 2.61
C VAL A 37 -2.74 -9.65 2.32
N THR A 38 -3.59 -8.75 1.82
CA THR A 38 -4.98 -9.07 1.49
C THR A 38 -5.17 -9.17 -0.02
N TYR A 39 -5.37 -10.37 -0.49
CA TYR A 39 -5.72 -10.60 -1.89
C TYR A 39 -7.20 -10.36 -2.16
N ALA A 40 -8.09 -10.84 -1.32
CA ALA A 40 -9.52 -10.72 -1.47
C ALA A 40 -10.04 -9.33 -1.06
N ASN A 41 -11.09 -8.85 -1.71
CA ASN A 41 -11.75 -7.60 -1.32
C ASN A 41 -12.40 -7.72 0.06
N GLU A 42 -12.96 -8.88 0.36
CA GLU A 42 -13.55 -9.23 1.67
C GLU A 42 -12.53 -9.07 2.80
N ALA A 43 -11.29 -9.48 2.57
CA ALA A 43 -10.22 -9.34 3.56
C ALA A 43 -9.86 -7.87 3.83
N LYS A 44 -9.92 -6.99 2.80
CA LYS A 44 -9.73 -5.55 2.99
C LYS A 44 -10.86 -4.94 3.84
N ILE A 45 -12.08 -5.38 3.61
CA ILE A 45 -13.26 -4.95 4.35
C ILE A 45 -13.17 -5.43 5.80
N GLU A 46 -12.93 -6.72 5.99
CA GLU A 46 -12.94 -7.37 7.31
C GLU A 46 -11.79 -6.90 8.21
N PHE A 47 -10.57 -6.91 7.70
CA PHE A 47 -9.38 -6.62 8.52
C PHE A 47 -9.02 -5.15 8.61
N LEU A 48 -9.38 -4.33 7.62
CA LEU A 48 -8.98 -2.93 7.57
C LEU A 48 -10.13 -1.93 7.61
N GLY A 49 -11.36 -2.41 7.53
CA GLY A 49 -12.52 -1.54 7.48
C GLY A 49 -12.65 -0.74 6.19
N VAL A 50 -12.06 -1.20 5.09
CA VAL A 50 -12.33 -0.63 3.76
C VAL A 50 -13.81 -0.81 3.46
N LYS A 51 -14.46 0.25 3.01
CA LYS A 51 -15.90 0.21 2.75
C LYS A 51 -16.19 -0.52 1.43
N ALA A 52 -17.16 -1.43 1.46
CA ALA A 52 -17.61 -2.10 0.25
C ALA A 52 -18.07 -1.11 -0.83
N ASP A 53 -18.77 -0.05 -0.44
CA ASP A 53 -19.22 1.02 -1.34
C ASP A 53 -18.07 1.76 -2.01
N THR A 54 -16.96 1.97 -1.31
CA THR A 54 -15.76 2.59 -1.88
C THR A 54 -15.17 1.71 -2.99
N ILE A 55 -15.10 0.40 -2.76
CA ILE A 55 -14.63 -0.56 -3.78
C ILE A 55 -15.59 -0.61 -4.98
N LEU A 56 -16.90 -0.62 -4.73
CA LEU A 56 -17.90 -0.65 -5.80
C LEU A 56 -17.89 0.61 -6.66
N SER A 57 -17.74 1.78 -6.04
CA SER A 57 -17.80 3.06 -6.74
C SER A 57 -16.50 3.39 -7.49
N ASN A 58 -15.35 3.06 -6.92
CA ASN A 58 -14.04 3.50 -7.43
C ASN A 58 -13.19 2.35 -7.99
N GLY A 59 -13.60 1.12 -7.73
CA GLY A 59 -12.79 -0.07 -7.98
C GLY A 59 -11.70 -0.27 -6.93
N VAL A 60 -11.18 -1.49 -6.84
CA VAL A 60 -10.18 -1.87 -5.85
C VAL A 60 -8.85 -1.15 -6.05
N VAL A 61 -8.49 -0.83 -7.29
CA VAL A 61 -7.31 0.00 -7.62
C VAL A 61 -7.75 1.44 -7.74
N SER A 62 -7.67 2.18 -6.64
CA SER A 62 -8.04 3.59 -6.55
C SER A 62 -7.35 4.26 -5.36
N GLU A 63 -7.25 5.56 -5.40
CA GLU A 63 -6.70 6.34 -4.27
C GLU A 63 -7.61 6.27 -3.06
N GLU A 64 -8.93 6.21 -3.26
CA GLU A 64 -9.93 6.08 -2.19
C GLU A 64 -9.74 4.78 -1.41
N VAL A 65 -9.52 3.66 -2.10
CA VAL A 65 -9.23 2.38 -1.45
C VAL A 65 -7.86 2.41 -0.76
N ALA A 66 -6.83 2.96 -1.41
CA ALA A 66 -5.50 3.11 -0.81
C ALA A 66 -5.54 3.99 0.46
N TYR A 67 -6.34 5.05 0.44
CA TYR A 67 -6.60 5.93 1.59
C TYR A 67 -7.19 5.14 2.77
N GLU A 68 -8.29 4.44 2.54
CA GLU A 68 -8.96 3.65 3.59
C GLU A 68 -8.07 2.51 4.10
N MET A 69 -7.28 1.89 3.22
CA MET A 69 -6.31 0.87 3.63
C MET A 69 -5.24 1.42 4.56
N ALA A 70 -4.66 2.58 4.25
CA ALA A 70 -3.63 3.22 5.07
C ALA A 70 -4.17 3.60 6.46
N GLN A 71 -5.36 4.18 6.52
CA GLN A 71 -6.02 4.47 7.80
C GLN A 71 -6.39 3.20 8.55
N GLY A 72 -6.94 2.21 7.85
CA GLY A 72 -7.37 0.95 8.46
C GLY A 72 -6.22 0.22 9.13
N VAL A 73 -5.07 0.09 8.46
CA VAL A 73 -3.91 -0.57 9.06
C VAL A 73 -3.37 0.21 10.27
N ALA A 74 -3.31 1.53 10.18
CA ALA A 74 -2.86 2.36 11.30
C ALA A 74 -3.78 2.22 12.52
N ASN A 75 -5.10 2.17 12.30
CA ASN A 75 -6.08 1.98 13.37
C ASN A 75 -6.00 0.59 14.01
N VAL A 76 -5.95 -0.47 13.21
CA VAL A 76 -5.84 -1.86 13.70
C VAL A 76 -4.57 -2.06 14.50
N ALA A 77 -3.47 -1.53 14.01
CA ALA A 77 -2.16 -1.65 14.64
C ALA A 77 -1.90 -0.61 15.74
N LYS A 78 -2.79 0.37 15.91
CA LYS A 78 -2.60 1.52 16.84
C LYS A 78 -1.26 2.21 16.60
N SER A 79 -0.96 2.47 15.33
CA SER A 79 0.32 3.04 14.89
C SER A 79 0.19 4.47 14.41
N GLU A 80 1.32 5.16 14.42
CA GLU A 80 1.45 6.53 13.92
C GLU A 80 1.62 6.59 12.40
N VAL A 81 1.97 5.46 11.78
CA VAL A 81 2.21 5.34 10.35
C VAL A 81 1.50 4.12 9.77
N GLY A 82 0.77 4.32 8.69
CA GLY A 82 0.13 3.25 7.93
C GLY A 82 0.34 3.45 6.43
N VAL A 83 0.62 2.38 5.71
CA VAL A 83 0.79 2.42 4.25
C VAL A 83 -0.18 1.44 3.60
N GLY A 84 -0.98 1.95 2.67
CA GLY A 84 -1.89 1.17 1.83
C GLY A 84 -1.44 1.22 0.37
N VAL A 85 -1.34 0.05 -0.28
CA VAL A 85 -0.95 -0.02 -1.69
C VAL A 85 -1.89 -0.94 -2.45
N THR A 86 -2.43 -0.46 -3.55
CA THR A 86 -3.28 -1.25 -4.46
C THR A 86 -2.91 -0.93 -5.91
N GLY A 87 -2.82 -1.95 -6.77
CA GLY A 87 -2.37 -1.71 -8.14
C GLY A 87 -2.49 -2.91 -9.06
N VAL A 88 -2.15 -2.68 -10.32
CA VAL A 88 -2.11 -3.69 -11.38
C VAL A 88 -0.66 -3.93 -11.80
N ALA A 89 -0.08 -5.03 -11.32
CA ALA A 89 1.31 -5.36 -11.66
C ALA A 89 1.49 -5.95 -13.05
N GLY A 90 0.44 -6.52 -13.59
CA GLY A 90 0.50 -7.25 -14.86
C GLY A 90 1.02 -8.70 -14.71
N PRO A 91 1.16 -9.41 -15.87
CA PRO A 91 0.91 -8.94 -17.22
C PRO A 91 -0.57 -8.74 -17.57
N GLY A 92 -1.49 -9.37 -16.84
CA GLY A 92 -2.94 -9.23 -17.02
C GLY A 92 -3.61 -8.29 -16.00
N GLY A 93 -4.94 -8.18 -16.09
CA GLY A 93 -5.78 -7.45 -15.14
C GLY A 93 -5.90 -5.95 -15.38
N GLY A 94 -5.21 -5.40 -16.39
CA GLY A 94 -5.33 -4.00 -16.75
C GLY A 94 -6.59 -3.68 -17.55
N THR A 95 -7.07 -2.46 -17.43
CA THR A 95 -8.16 -1.88 -18.23
C THR A 95 -7.70 -0.54 -18.79
N ALA A 96 -8.48 0.06 -19.74
CA ALA A 96 -8.17 1.38 -20.27
C ALA A 96 -8.06 2.46 -19.18
N LYS A 97 -8.91 2.40 -18.17
CA LYS A 97 -8.91 3.34 -17.04
C LYS A 97 -7.86 3.00 -15.98
N LYS A 98 -7.56 1.72 -15.81
CA LYS A 98 -6.62 1.21 -14.80
C LYS A 98 -5.63 0.27 -15.49
N PRO A 99 -4.67 0.83 -16.25
CA PRO A 99 -3.75 0.03 -17.05
C PRO A 99 -2.74 -0.72 -16.17
N VAL A 100 -2.09 -1.73 -16.77
CA VAL A 100 -0.95 -2.40 -16.16
C VAL A 100 0.11 -1.36 -15.78
N GLY A 101 0.68 -1.51 -14.60
CA GLY A 101 1.64 -0.57 -14.02
C GLY A 101 1.02 0.59 -13.24
N MET A 102 -0.31 0.71 -13.20
CA MET A 102 -0.97 1.68 -12.34
C MET A 102 -1.00 1.17 -10.90
N VAL A 103 -0.47 1.98 -9.99
CA VAL A 103 -0.42 1.69 -8.56
C VAL A 103 -0.87 2.91 -7.77
N CYS A 104 -1.81 2.72 -6.84
CA CYS A 104 -2.28 3.74 -5.92
C CYS A 104 -1.70 3.49 -4.54
N PHE A 105 -1.25 4.55 -3.90
CA PHE A 105 -0.61 4.54 -2.59
C PHE A 105 -1.37 5.44 -1.63
N GLY A 106 -1.55 4.98 -0.40
CA GLY A 106 -2.01 5.78 0.72
C GLY A 106 -0.98 5.77 1.83
N PHE A 107 -0.73 6.92 2.43
CA PHE A 107 0.17 7.08 3.56
C PHE A 107 -0.55 7.82 4.68
N TYR A 108 -0.77 7.12 5.77
CA TYR A 108 -1.23 7.72 7.02
C TYR A 108 0.00 8.03 7.87
N VAL A 109 0.18 9.28 8.24
CA VAL A 109 1.26 9.73 9.11
C VAL A 109 0.71 10.75 10.11
N ASN A 110 0.82 10.45 11.39
CA ASN A 110 0.45 11.35 12.48
C ASN A 110 -0.96 11.96 12.34
N GLY A 111 -1.95 11.17 11.98
CA GLY A 111 -3.34 11.63 11.86
C GLY A 111 -3.73 12.21 10.50
N LYS A 112 -2.79 12.33 9.57
CA LYS A 112 -3.06 12.78 8.20
C LYS A 112 -2.85 11.66 7.22
N THR A 113 -3.72 11.59 6.19
CA THR A 113 -3.57 10.63 5.10
C THR A 113 -3.41 11.37 3.79
N VAL A 114 -2.39 10.99 3.03
CA VAL A 114 -2.15 11.48 1.66
C VAL A 114 -2.14 10.31 0.69
N THR A 115 -2.51 10.55 -0.55
CA THR A 115 -2.57 9.53 -1.60
C THR A 115 -1.80 9.95 -2.84
N TYR A 116 -1.33 8.95 -3.57
CA TYR A 116 -0.61 9.14 -4.82
C TYR A 116 -0.98 8.04 -5.81
N THR A 117 -0.99 8.37 -7.10
CA THR A 117 -1.09 7.39 -8.18
C THR A 117 0.16 7.45 -9.02
N CYS A 118 0.83 6.30 -9.18
CA CYS A 118 1.93 6.14 -10.13
C CYS A 118 1.49 5.31 -11.31
N ARG A 119 2.00 5.64 -12.50
CA ARG A 119 1.78 4.91 -13.73
C ARG A 119 3.12 4.48 -14.29
N PHE A 120 3.58 3.31 -13.85
CA PHE A 120 4.89 2.78 -14.24
C PHE A 120 4.91 2.22 -15.66
N GLY A 121 3.73 1.88 -16.22
CA GLY A 121 3.62 1.28 -17.54
C GLY A 121 3.85 -0.23 -17.55
N GLU A 122 3.90 -0.80 -18.73
CA GLU A 122 4.10 -2.24 -18.96
C GLU A 122 5.58 -2.63 -18.90
N ILE A 123 6.22 -2.39 -17.78
CA ILE A 123 7.66 -2.66 -17.54
C ILE A 123 7.93 -4.05 -16.95
N GLY A 124 6.90 -4.87 -16.86
CA GLY A 124 6.95 -6.20 -16.27
C GLY A 124 6.63 -6.20 -14.76
N ARG A 125 5.98 -7.28 -14.30
CA ARG A 125 5.49 -7.43 -12.93
C ARG A 125 6.55 -7.18 -11.87
N ASN A 126 7.74 -7.75 -12.03
CA ASN A 126 8.82 -7.60 -11.05
C ASN A 126 9.32 -6.15 -11.00
N GLN A 127 9.39 -5.47 -12.12
CA GLN A 127 9.83 -4.08 -12.17
C GLN A 127 8.78 -3.14 -11.59
N VAL A 128 7.49 -3.37 -11.83
CA VAL A 128 6.40 -2.60 -11.17
C VAL A 128 6.48 -2.77 -9.65
N ARG A 129 6.72 -3.98 -9.17
CA ARG A 129 6.90 -4.25 -7.73
C ARG A 129 8.10 -3.49 -7.16
N LYS A 130 9.25 -3.56 -7.82
CA LYS A 130 10.47 -2.86 -7.40
C LYS A 130 10.26 -1.35 -7.35
N SER A 131 9.74 -0.76 -8.43
CA SER A 131 9.46 0.67 -8.51
C SER A 131 8.48 1.14 -7.45
N SER A 132 7.49 0.31 -7.11
CA SER A 132 6.53 0.61 -6.04
C SER A 132 7.19 0.61 -4.66
N VAL A 133 8.08 -0.35 -4.39
CA VAL A 133 8.86 -0.37 -3.13
C VAL A 133 9.73 0.87 -3.01
N GLU A 134 10.44 1.23 -4.07
CA GLU A 134 11.27 2.44 -4.12
C GLU A 134 10.45 3.70 -3.84
N PHE A 135 9.26 3.80 -4.45
CA PHE A 135 8.34 4.91 -4.22
C PHE A 135 7.87 4.98 -2.76
N VAL A 136 7.46 3.85 -2.17
CA VAL A 136 7.03 3.79 -0.77
C VAL A 136 8.15 4.24 0.16
N MET A 137 9.37 3.72 -0.03
CA MET A 137 10.51 4.07 0.83
C MET A 137 10.87 5.55 0.72
N ALA A 138 10.91 6.11 -0.50
CA ALA A 138 11.20 7.52 -0.73
C ALA A 138 10.13 8.43 -0.08
N LYS A 139 8.84 8.09 -0.24
CA LYS A 139 7.74 8.87 0.35
C LYS A 139 7.68 8.76 1.87
N LEU A 140 7.98 7.61 2.43
CA LEU A 140 8.08 7.48 3.89
C LEU A 140 9.19 8.37 4.46
N LEU A 141 10.35 8.40 3.83
CA LEU A 141 11.44 9.29 4.26
C LEU A 141 10.98 10.76 4.22
N GLU A 142 10.41 11.21 3.10
CA GLU A 142 9.89 12.57 2.94
C GLU A 142 8.84 12.93 4.02
N LEU A 143 7.83 12.06 4.22
CA LEU A 143 6.71 12.33 5.14
C LEU A 143 7.08 12.18 6.63
N LEU A 144 8.17 11.52 6.95
CA LEU A 144 8.63 11.35 8.33
C LEU A 144 9.63 12.44 8.74
N ASP A 145 10.26 13.11 7.78
CA ASP A 145 11.20 14.22 8.03
C ASP A 145 10.46 15.57 8.21
N ASP A 146 9.19 15.66 7.76
CA ASP A 146 8.29 16.79 7.99
C ASP A 146 7.61 16.71 9.39
#